data_7192977e8bb5893c9022c057d57cd54b
#
_entry.id   7192977e8bb5893c9022c057d57cd54b
#
_cell.length_a   1.000
_cell.length_b   1.000
_cell.length_c   1.000
_cell.angle_alpha   90.00
_cell.angle_beta   90.00
_cell.angle_gamma   90.00
#
_symmetry.space_group_name_H-M   'P 1'
#
loop_
_entity.id
_entity.type
_entity.pdbx_description
1 polymer ?
#
loop_
_entity_poly.entity_id
_entity_poly.type
_entity_poly.pdbx_seq_one_letter_code
_entity_poly.pdbx_strand_id
1 'polypeptide(L)'
;MAAPVRTVISPGRYVQGKGSIHQLGEYLKPVGSTPLLVADDLVWGLVGHDVEASLKNAGLPVQRETFRGVPSAKEVDRLVEAIKSSGSDVAVAIGGGSTIDAVKAAGFLADIRWANCPTVASTDAPCSALSVIYTEDGEFEEYRFFPRNPDLVLVDSQVVANAPVDLLVAGVGDALATWLEARATAQSNSNTMAGGLPTLTGTALAKLSWDVLWDNALQAVDAVRDTR
;
A
#
# COMPACT_ATOMS: atom_id res chain seq x y z
N MET A 1 -13.29 12.85 34.56
CA MET A 1 -12.31 12.41 33.52
C MET A 1 -13.07 12.27 32.21
N ALA A 2 -12.52 12.77 31.09
CA ALA A 2 -13.13 12.56 29.77
C ALA A 2 -13.15 11.06 29.45
N ALA A 3 -14.20 10.59 28.75
CA ALA A 3 -14.26 9.20 28.29
C ALA A 3 -13.09 8.92 27.32
N PRO A 4 -12.51 7.72 27.36
CA PRO A 4 -11.39 7.38 26.48
C PRO A 4 -11.84 7.40 25.02
N VAL A 5 -11.07 8.08 24.17
CA VAL A 5 -11.29 8.12 22.70
C VAL A 5 -10.78 6.82 22.08
N ARG A 6 -11.59 6.24 21.20
CA ARG A 6 -11.25 5.06 20.39
C ARG A 6 -11.25 5.45 18.92
N THR A 7 -10.20 5.07 18.21
CA THR A 7 -10.02 5.47 16.81
C THR A 7 -9.70 4.26 15.94
N VAL A 8 -10.36 4.19 14.78
CA VAL A 8 -9.99 3.30 13.68
C VAL A 8 -10.00 4.11 12.38
N ILE A 9 -8.98 3.92 11.58
CA ILE A 9 -8.86 4.50 10.23
C ILE A 9 -8.61 3.36 9.23
N SER A 10 -9.04 3.55 8.00
CA SER A 10 -8.89 2.53 6.94
C SER A 10 -8.73 3.19 5.58
N PRO A 11 -8.25 2.48 4.54
CA PRO A 11 -8.29 2.98 3.17
C PRO A 11 -9.68 3.45 2.76
N GLY A 12 -9.75 4.51 1.95
CA GLY A 12 -11.00 5.05 1.42
C GLY A 12 -11.76 4.03 0.58
N ARG A 13 -11.03 3.24 -0.20
CA ARG A 13 -11.54 2.09 -0.96
C ARG A 13 -10.50 0.99 -1.02
N TYR A 14 -10.93 -0.26 -0.82
CA TYR A 14 -10.13 -1.46 -1.05
C TYR A 14 -10.76 -2.30 -2.16
N VAL A 15 -9.98 -2.65 -3.17
CA VAL A 15 -10.39 -3.45 -4.34
C VAL A 15 -9.44 -4.64 -4.45
N GLN A 16 -9.99 -5.85 -4.57
CA GLN A 16 -9.19 -7.06 -4.76
C GLN A 16 -9.84 -7.98 -5.78
N GLY A 17 -9.04 -8.53 -6.67
CA GLY A 17 -9.51 -9.54 -7.61
C GLY A 17 -8.48 -9.86 -8.68
N LYS A 18 -8.63 -11.03 -9.30
CA LYS A 18 -7.82 -11.41 -10.46
C LYS A 18 -8.14 -10.49 -11.65
N GLY A 19 -7.11 -9.87 -12.21
CA GLY A 19 -7.25 -8.95 -13.34
C GLY A 19 -7.78 -7.57 -12.97
N SER A 20 -7.81 -7.22 -11.66
CA SER A 20 -8.30 -5.90 -11.23
C SER A 20 -7.43 -4.74 -11.74
N ILE A 21 -6.17 -4.98 -12.07
CA ILE A 21 -5.26 -3.97 -12.64
C ILE A 21 -5.76 -3.41 -13.97
N HIS A 22 -6.49 -4.22 -14.78
CA HIS A 22 -7.10 -3.77 -16.02
C HIS A 22 -8.25 -2.78 -15.83
N GLN A 23 -8.72 -2.61 -14.59
CA GLN A 23 -9.78 -1.67 -14.19
C GLN A 23 -9.25 -0.50 -13.37
N LEU A 24 -7.92 -0.38 -13.17
CA LEU A 24 -7.30 0.65 -12.35
C LEU A 24 -7.80 2.05 -12.72
N GLY A 25 -7.87 2.37 -14.01
CA GLY A 25 -8.34 3.67 -14.49
C GLY A 25 -9.75 4.01 -14.03
N GLU A 26 -10.68 3.05 -14.05
CA GLU A 26 -12.06 3.26 -13.57
C GLU A 26 -12.11 3.49 -12.05
N TYR A 27 -11.27 2.82 -11.29
CA TYR A 27 -11.18 3.03 -9.85
C TYR A 27 -10.45 4.33 -9.47
N LEU A 28 -9.58 4.86 -10.35
CA LEU A 28 -8.90 6.15 -10.13
C LEU A 28 -9.79 7.36 -10.44
N LYS A 29 -10.75 7.28 -11.37
CA LYS A 29 -11.64 8.42 -11.71
C LYS A 29 -12.23 9.16 -10.52
N PRO A 30 -12.78 8.49 -9.50
CA PRO A 30 -13.29 9.19 -8.31
C PRO A 30 -12.20 9.70 -7.37
N VAL A 31 -10.93 9.28 -7.57
CA VAL A 31 -9.80 9.71 -6.75
C VAL A 31 -9.12 10.93 -7.34
N GLY A 32 -8.89 10.96 -8.66
CA GLY A 32 -8.25 12.08 -9.34
C GLY A 32 -8.39 12.00 -10.85
N SER A 33 -7.99 13.06 -11.53
CA SER A 33 -8.09 13.22 -12.99
C SER A 33 -6.75 13.22 -13.72
N THR A 34 -5.66 13.47 -13.00
CA THR A 34 -4.29 13.57 -13.53
C THR A 34 -3.33 12.72 -12.69
N PRO A 35 -3.39 11.37 -12.82
CA PRO A 35 -2.56 10.49 -12.03
C PRO A 35 -1.08 10.55 -12.46
N LEU A 36 -0.17 10.61 -11.46
CA LEU A 36 1.25 10.29 -11.64
C LEU A 36 1.50 8.86 -11.19
N LEU A 37 1.85 7.99 -12.11
CA LEU A 37 2.18 6.59 -11.85
C LEU A 37 3.65 6.49 -11.44
N VAL A 38 3.92 5.84 -10.31
CA VAL A 38 5.28 5.64 -9.82
C VAL A 38 5.56 4.15 -9.68
N ALA A 39 6.56 3.66 -10.38
CA ALA A 39 7.02 2.28 -10.34
C ALA A 39 8.51 2.20 -10.68
N ASP A 40 9.22 1.21 -10.17
CA ASP A 40 10.53 0.87 -10.70
C ASP A 40 10.45 0.26 -12.12
N ASP A 41 11.57 0.17 -12.81
CA ASP A 41 11.59 -0.30 -14.20
C ASP A 41 11.28 -1.79 -14.34
N LEU A 42 11.62 -2.61 -13.34
CA LEU A 42 11.28 -4.04 -13.33
C LEU A 42 9.77 -4.24 -13.24
N VAL A 43 9.14 -3.63 -12.25
CA VAL A 43 7.69 -3.70 -12.05
C VAL A 43 6.95 -3.11 -13.26
N TRP A 44 7.42 -1.99 -13.78
CA TRP A 44 6.82 -1.39 -14.97
C TRP A 44 6.89 -2.33 -16.19
N GLY A 45 8.01 -3.02 -16.37
CA GLY A 45 8.15 -4.04 -17.43
C GLY A 45 7.15 -5.19 -17.31
N LEU A 46 6.68 -5.50 -16.10
CA LEU A 46 5.72 -6.58 -15.83
C LEU A 46 4.26 -6.17 -16.02
N VAL A 47 3.88 -4.97 -15.53
CA VAL A 47 2.46 -4.57 -15.47
C VAL A 47 2.15 -3.25 -16.18
N GLY A 48 3.15 -2.53 -16.65
CA GLY A 48 2.99 -1.18 -17.20
C GLY A 48 2.06 -1.13 -18.41
N HIS A 49 2.11 -2.12 -19.32
CA HIS A 49 1.22 -2.20 -20.47
C HIS A 49 -0.26 -2.25 -20.05
N ASP A 50 -0.60 -3.07 -19.06
CA ASP A 50 -1.96 -3.24 -18.58
C ASP A 50 -2.46 -2.00 -17.84
N VAL A 51 -1.59 -1.38 -17.06
CA VAL A 51 -1.85 -0.10 -16.37
C VAL A 51 -2.14 1.01 -17.38
N GLU A 52 -1.28 1.17 -18.39
CA GLU A 52 -1.49 2.18 -19.43
C GLU A 52 -2.79 1.96 -20.21
N ALA A 53 -3.06 0.73 -20.61
CA ALA A 53 -4.29 0.38 -21.30
C ALA A 53 -5.52 0.70 -20.45
N SER A 54 -5.48 0.38 -19.15
CA SER A 54 -6.56 0.68 -18.21
C SER A 54 -6.82 2.19 -18.09
N LEU A 55 -5.77 3.00 -17.96
CA LEU A 55 -5.92 4.46 -17.86
C LEU A 55 -6.45 5.06 -19.18
N LYS A 56 -5.90 4.64 -20.33
CA LYS A 56 -6.36 5.09 -21.65
C LYS A 56 -7.84 4.76 -21.88
N ASN A 57 -8.29 3.55 -21.53
CA ASN A 57 -9.68 3.13 -21.62
C ASN A 57 -10.60 3.98 -20.72
N ALA A 58 -10.10 4.41 -19.58
CA ALA A 58 -10.80 5.29 -18.66
C ALA A 58 -10.77 6.78 -19.07
N GLY A 59 -10.01 7.15 -20.10
CA GLY A 59 -9.83 8.53 -20.53
C GLY A 59 -8.93 9.35 -19.61
N LEU A 60 -8.08 8.70 -18.82
CA LEU A 60 -7.10 9.37 -17.95
C LEU A 60 -5.75 9.52 -18.67
N PRO A 61 -5.01 10.61 -18.42
CA PRO A 61 -3.66 10.76 -18.94
C PRO A 61 -2.71 9.72 -18.32
N VAL A 62 -1.70 9.33 -19.09
CA VAL A 62 -0.63 8.43 -18.62
C VAL A 62 0.61 9.27 -18.39
N GLN A 63 0.95 9.49 -17.13
CA GLN A 63 2.18 10.14 -16.70
C GLN A 63 2.91 9.17 -15.77
N ARG A 64 4.18 8.92 -16.03
CA ARG A 64 5.00 8.00 -15.24
C ARG A 64 6.25 8.67 -14.71
N GLU A 65 6.61 8.29 -13.48
CA GLU A 65 7.90 8.57 -12.85
C GLU A 65 8.53 7.27 -12.37
N THR A 66 9.84 7.12 -12.55
CA THR A 66 10.55 5.93 -12.07
C THR A 66 10.90 6.08 -10.60
N PHE A 67 10.52 5.10 -9.77
CA PHE A 67 11.00 4.97 -8.40
C PHE A 67 12.46 4.51 -8.38
N ARG A 68 13.29 5.12 -7.52
CA ARG A 68 14.75 4.93 -7.52
C ARG A 68 15.26 4.45 -6.17
N GLY A 69 15.41 3.15 -6.04
CA GLY A 69 16.12 2.51 -4.92
C GLY A 69 15.31 2.37 -3.63
N VAL A 70 15.49 3.27 -2.68
CA VAL A 70 14.88 3.20 -1.34
C VAL A 70 13.98 4.42 -1.09
N PRO A 71 12.96 4.31 -0.22
CA PRO A 71 12.10 5.42 0.15
C PRO A 71 12.86 6.38 1.10
N SER A 72 13.90 7.04 0.58
CA SER A 72 14.68 8.04 1.31
C SER A 72 14.02 9.42 1.24
N ALA A 73 14.37 10.31 2.17
CA ALA A 73 13.91 11.70 2.16
C ALA A 73 14.17 12.37 0.80
N LYS A 74 15.35 12.12 0.21
CA LYS A 74 15.73 12.65 -1.10
C LYS A 74 14.84 12.13 -2.24
N GLU A 75 14.52 10.83 -2.25
CA GLU A 75 13.63 10.25 -3.26
C GLU A 75 12.20 10.77 -3.10
N VAL A 76 11.73 10.92 -1.86
CA VAL A 76 10.44 11.53 -1.55
C VAL A 76 10.39 12.97 -2.08
N ASP A 77 11.40 13.79 -1.81
CA ASP A 77 11.47 15.18 -2.30
C ASP A 77 11.47 15.24 -3.83
N ARG A 78 12.21 14.34 -4.49
CA ARG A 78 12.21 14.23 -5.95
C ARG A 78 10.82 13.90 -6.50
N LEU A 79 10.10 12.99 -5.86
CA LEU A 79 8.73 12.65 -6.26
C LEU A 79 7.75 13.81 -6.01
N VAL A 80 7.92 14.59 -4.94
CA VAL A 80 7.13 15.81 -4.68
C VAL A 80 7.32 16.81 -5.81
N GLU A 81 8.53 17.03 -6.27
CA GLU A 81 8.80 17.93 -7.40
C GLU A 81 8.22 17.39 -8.72
N ALA A 82 8.27 16.08 -8.95
CA ALA A 82 7.62 15.43 -10.10
C ALA A 82 6.10 15.63 -10.07
N ILE A 83 5.45 15.45 -8.91
CA ILE A 83 4.02 15.68 -8.72
C ILE A 83 3.66 17.14 -9.06
N LYS A 84 4.40 18.11 -8.51
CA LYS A 84 4.15 19.53 -8.74
C LYS A 84 4.35 19.93 -10.19
N SER A 85 5.43 19.48 -10.81
CA SER A 85 5.77 19.82 -12.19
C SER A 85 4.83 19.21 -13.22
N SER A 86 4.28 18.02 -12.93
CA SER A 86 3.30 17.35 -13.79
C SER A 86 1.87 17.88 -13.63
N GLY A 87 1.59 18.64 -12.58
CA GLY A 87 0.24 19.10 -12.24
C GLY A 87 -0.69 17.95 -11.83
N SER A 88 -0.12 16.88 -11.27
CA SER A 88 -0.89 15.69 -10.87
C SER A 88 -1.71 15.94 -9.61
N ASP A 89 -2.93 15.41 -9.57
CA ASP A 89 -3.88 15.50 -8.45
C ASP A 89 -3.99 14.19 -7.65
N VAL A 90 -3.38 13.12 -8.15
CA VAL A 90 -3.25 11.83 -7.45
C VAL A 90 -1.92 11.16 -7.77
N ALA A 91 -1.20 10.70 -6.75
CA ALA A 91 -0.01 9.87 -6.89
C ALA A 91 -0.37 8.39 -6.77
N VAL A 92 0.10 7.55 -7.68
CA VAL A 92 -0.25 6.12 -7.75
C VAL A 92 1.02 5.29 -7.61
N ALA A 93 1.18 4.60 -6.49
CA ALA A 93 2.25 3.64 -6.30
C ALA A 93 1.92 2.30 -6.97
N ILE A 94 2.82 1.79 -7.79
CA ILE A 94 2.73 0.46 -8.40
C ILE A 94 4.02 -0.27 -8.04
N GLY A 95 3.97 -1.19 -7.07
CA GLY A 95 5.18 -1.85 -6.59
C GLY A 95 5.05 -2.50 -5.22
N GLY A 96 6.19 -2.75 -4.60
CA GLY A 96 6.30 -3.23 -3.23
C GLY A 96 6.28 -2.11 -2.19
N GLY A 97 6.52 -2.48 -0.92
CA GLY A 97 6.46 -1.57 0.23
C GLY A 97 7.30 -0.30 0.06
N SER A 98 8.52 -0.40 -0.48
CA SER A 98 9.41 0.75 -0.68
C SER A 98 8.83 1.80 -1.63
N THR A 99 8.31 1.37 -2.78
CA THR A 99 7.64 2.28 -3.73
C THR A 99 6.39 2.91 -3.10
N ILE A 100 5.62 2.11 -2.39
CA ILE A 100 4.38 2.53 -1.71
C ILE A 100 4.69 3.58 -0.64
N ASP A 101 5.71 3.34 0.18
CA ASP A 101 6.09 4.28 1.24
C ASP A 101 6.59 5.61 0.69
N ALA A 102 7.41 5.59 -0.38
CA ALA A 102 7.85 6.82 -1.02
C ALA A 102 6.67 7.63 -1.59
N VAL A 103 5.72 6.98 -2.26
CA VAL A 103 4.57 7.64 -2.88
C VAL A 103 3.58 8.18 -1.84
N LYS A 104 3.31 7.43 -0.75
CA LYS A 104 2.49 7.93 0.36
C LYS A 104 3.08 9.20 0.96
N ALA A 105 4.39 9.19 1.24
CA ALA A 105 5.09 10.35 1.78
C ALA A 105 5.06 11.54 0.81
N ALA A 106 5.34 11.30 -0.47
CA ALA A 106 5.33 12.35 -1.49
C ALA A 106 3.92 12.94 -1.71
N GLY A 107 2.90 12.09 -1.80
CA GLY A 107 1.50 12.52 -1.94
C GLY A 107 1.02 13.35 -0.75
N PHE A 108 1.42 12.96 0.47
CA PHE A 108 1.12 13.74 1.68
C PHE A 108 1.82 15.11 1.66
N LEU A 109 3.12 15.16 1.35
CA LEU A 109 3.89 16.43 1.30
C LEU A 109 3.44 17.34 0.15
N ALA A 110 2.96 16.78 -0.95
CA ALA A 110 2.41 17.54 -2.07
C ALA A 110 0.94 17.95 -1.86
N ASP A 111 0.32 17.54 -0.75
CA ASP A 111 -1.09 17.78 -0.42
C ASP A 111 -2.07 17.28 -1.51
N ILE A 112 -1.78 16.11 -2.08
CA ILE A 112 -2.65 15.44 -3.06
C ILE A 112 -3.13 14.10 -2.55
N ARG A 113 -4.05 13.46 -3.25
CA ARG A 113 -4.50 12.09 -2.98
C ARG A 113 -3.46 11.07 -3.38
N TRP A 114 -3.56 9.85 -2.82
CA TRP A 114 -2.70 8.75 -3.26
C TRP A 114 -3.44 7.42 -3.29
N ALA A 115 -2.99 6.58 -4.22
CA ALA A 115 -3.49 5.24 -4.43
C ALA A 115 -2.33 4.24 -4.44
N ASN A 116 -2.55 3.03 -3.95
CA ASN A 116 -1.56 1.97 -3.88
C ASN A 116 -2.03 0.74 -4.67
N CYS A 117 -1.19 0.28 -5.60
CA CYS A 117 -1.34 -0.95 -6.36
C CYS A 117 -0.18 -1.88 -6.03
N PRO A 118 -0.26 -2.66 -4.93
CA PRO A 118 0.81 -3.59 -4.58
C PRO A 118 0.97 -4.67 -5.63
N THR A 119 2.22 -4.94 -6.02
CA THR A 119 2.57 -6.04 -6.94
C THR A 119 3.09 -7.27 -6.20
N VAL A 120 3.30 -7.14 -4.91
CA VAL A 120 3.71 -8.20 -3.97
C VAL A 120 2.90 -8.07 -2.69
N ALA A 121 2.66 -9.18 -2.01
CA ALA A 121 1.98 -9.21 -0.71
C ALA A 121 3.00 -9.54 0.39
N SER A 122 3.99 -8.67 0.60
CA SER A 122 5.08 -8.88 1.56
C SER A 122 4.94 -8.10 2.87
N THR A 123 4.08 -7.09 2.91
CA THR A 123 3.86 -6.22 4.08
C THR A 123 2.45 -5.62 4.08
N ASP A 124 2.05 -4.98 5.17
CA ASP A 124 0.80 -4.22 5.30
C ASP A 124 0.89 -2.78 4.77
N ALA A 125 2.06 -2.32 4.33
CA ALA A 125 2.31 -0.97 3.83
C ALA A 125 1.24 -0.43 2.85
N PRO A 126 0.62 -1.25 1.97
CA PRO A 126 -0.42 -0.76 1.06
C PRO A 126 -1.62 -0.13 1.75
N CYS A 127 -1.97 -0.55 2.95
CA CYS A 127 -3.16 -0.10 3.67
C CYS A 127 -2.88 0.90 4.79
N SER A 128 -1.63 1.02 5.24
CA SER A 128 -1.27 1.80 6.42
C SER A 128 -1.24 3.31 6.18
N ALA A 129 -1.46 4.09 7.27
CA ALA A 129 -1.33 5.56 7.29
C ALA A 129 0.05 5.99 7.78
N LEU A 130 1.09 5.28 7.37
CA LEU A 130 2.48 5.61 7.67
C LEU A 130 3.40 5.18 6.53
N SER A 131 4.58 5.76 6.49
CA SER A 131 5.71 5.31 5.66
C SER A 131 6.93 5.06 6.52
N VAL A 132 7.71 4.06 6.15
CA VAL A 132 9.04 3.83 6.71
C VAL A 132 10.04 4.52 5.79
N ILE A 133 10.79 5.47 6.34
CA ILE A 133 11.81 6.23 5.61
C ILE A 133 13.18 5.68 5.98
N TYR A 134 14.03 5.56 4.97
CA TYR A 134 15.38 5.03 5.08
C TYR A 134 16.41 6.06 4.61
N THR A 135 17.64 5.93 5.07
CA THR A 135 18.78 6.63 4.49
C THR A 135 19.03 6.17 3.04
N GLU A 136 19.85 6.91 2.28
CA GLU A 136 20.23 6.49 0.92
C GLU A 136 21.00 5.15 0.92
N ASP A 137 21.63 4.77 2.04
CA ASP A 137 22.34 3.50 2.24
C ASP A 137 21.40 2.36 2.69
N GLY A 138 20.09 2.63 2.87
CA GLY A 138 19.09 1.62 3.23
C GLY A 138 18.97 1.34 4.72
N GLU A 139 19.51 2.18 5.59
CA GLU A 139 19.32 2.10 7.04
C GLU A 139 18.01 2.77 7.45
N PHE A 140 17.33 2.21 8.46
CA PHE A 140 16.12 2.82 9.01
C PHE A 140 16.40 4.24 9.53
N GLU A 141 15.58 5.20 9.14
CA GLU A 141 15.70 6.59 9.56
C GLU A 141 14.52 7.00 10.47
N GLU A 142 13.28 6.92 9.96
CA GLU A 142 12.09 7.32 10.72
C GLU A 142 10.80 6.61 10.27
N TYR A 143 9.78 6.64 11.17
CA TYR A 143 8.39 6.43 10.78
C TYR A 143 7.73 7.79 10.52
N ARG A 144 7.12 7.95 9.34
CA ARG A 144 6.37 9.15 8.97
C ARG A 144 4.88 8.85 8.98
N PHE A 145 4.15 9.37 9.97
CA PHE A 145 2.72 9.14 10.15
C PHE A 145 1.87 10.13 9.37
N PHE A 146 0.74 9.66 8.87
CA PHE A 146 -0.24 10.46 8.13
C PHE A 146 -1.59 10.46 8.85
N PRO A 147 -2.41 11.54 8.70
CA PRO A 147 -3.73 11.63 9.32
C PRO A 147 -4.78 10.78 8.62
N ARG A 148 -4.46 10.18 7.47
CA ARG A 148 -5.38 9.37 6.65
C ARG A 148 -4.64 8.22 5.96
N ASN A 149 -5.39 7.17 5.65
CA ASN A 149 -4.95 6.05 4.83
C ASN A 149 -5.03 6.40 3.34
N PRO A 150 -4.53 5.54 2.43
CA PRO A 150 -4.68 5.72 0.99
C PRO A 150 -6.15 5.87 0.57
N ASP A 151 -6.40 6.70 -0.45
CA ASP A 151 -7.75 6.89 -1.01
C ASP A 151 -8.22 5.62 -1.75
N LEU A 152 -7.28 4.88 -2.36
CA LEU A 152 -7.52 3.61 -3.03
C LEU A 152 -6.38 2.63 -2.76
N VAL A 153 -6.73 1.39 -2.47
CA VAL A 153 -5.83 0.23 -2.53
C VAL A 153 -6.42 -0.75 -3.54
N LEU A 154 -5.67 -1.10 -4.60
CA LEU A 154 -6.10 -2.04 -5.62
C LEU A 154 -5.12 -3.19 -5.70
N VAL A 155 -5.58 -4.38 -5.35
CA VAL A 155 -4.78 -5.62 -5.30
C VAL A 155 -5.22 -6.55 -6.43
N ASP A 156 -4.35 -6.73 -7.40
CA ASP A 156 -4.53 -7.78 -8.42
C ASP A 156 -3.93 -9.08 -7.91
N SER A 157 -4.79 -10.06 -7.60
CA SER A 157 -4.34 -11.33 -7.05
C SER A 157 -3.50 -12.16 -8.04
N GLN A 158 -3.65 -11.95 -9.36
CA GLN A 158 -2.80 -12.61 -10.34
C GLN A 158 -1.39 -11.99 -10.39
N VAL A 159 -1.30 -10.66 -10.29
CA VAL A 159 -0.01 -9.97 -10.22
C VAL A 159 0.76 -10.43 -8.97
N VAL A 160 0.08 -10.46 -7.82
CA VAL A 160 0.67 -10.97 -6.57
C VAL A 160 1.09 -12.43 -6.67
N ALA A 161 0.27 -13.30 -7.29
CA ALA A 161 0.60 -14.72 -7.46
C ALA A 161 1.79 -14.96 -8.41
N ASN A 162 2.06 -14.04 -9.33
CA ASN A 162 3.21 -14.11 -10.24
C ASN A 162 4.52 -13.62 -9.57
N ALA A 163 4.46 -13.01 -8.40
CA ALA A 163 5.62 -12.50 -7.67
C ALA A 163 6.39 -13.64 -6.96
N PRO A 164 7.67 -13.42 -6.56
CA PRO A 164 8.43 -14.41 -5.80
C PRO A 164 7.70 -14.90 -4.55
N VAL A 165 7.61 -16.22 -4.39
CA VAL A 165 6.88 -16.86 -3.28
C VAL A 165 7.39 -16.43 -1.92
N ASP A 166 8.69 -16.16 -1.79
CA ASP A 166 9.30 -15.70 -0.53
C ASP A 166 8.71 -14.37 -0.05
N LEU A 167 8.25 -13.51 -0.98
CA LEU A 167 7.57 -12.26 -0.63
C LEU A 167 6.17 -12.53 -0.08
N LEU A 168 5.46 -13.53 -0.59
CA LEU A 168 4.18 -13.96 -0.01
C LEU A 168 4.40 -14.55 1.39
N VAL A 169 5.43 -15.39 1.57
CA VAL A 169 5.78 -15.96 2.89
C VAL A 169 6.11 -14.86 3.90
N ALA A 170 6.87 -13.83 3.49
CA ALA A 170 7.14 -12.66 4.33
C ALA A 170 5.84 -11.96 4.76
N GLY A 171 4.92 -11.73 3.83
CA GLY A 171 3.63 -11.10 4.13
C GLY A 171 2.70 -11.94 5.00
N VAL A 172 2.76 -13.27 4.89
CA VAL A 172 2.07 -14.17 5.84
C VAL A 172 2.60 -13.96 7.25
N GLY A 173 3.93 -13.87 7.41
CA GLY A 173 4.55 -13.61 8.72
C GLY A 173 4.15 -12.25 9.30
N ASP A 174 4.20 -11.21 8.48
CA ASP A 174 3.81 -9.84 8.84
C ASP A 174 2.33 -9.78 9.29
N ALA A 175 1.44 -10.36 8.50
CA ALA A 175 0.02 -10.37 8.82
C ALA A 175 -0.35 -11.24 10.04
N LEU A 176 0.39 -12.33 10.33
CA LEU A 176 0.23 -13.10 11.56
C LEU A 176 0.64 -12.29 12.80
N ALA A 177 1.68 -11.45 12.71
CA ALA A 177 2.08 -10.58 13.82
C ALA A 177 0.97 -9.60 14.22
N THR A 178 0.18 -9.12 13.27
CA THR A 178 -0.90 -8.13 13.47
C THR A 178 -1.88 -8.53 14.60
N TRP A 179 -2.30 -9.81 14.67
CA TRP A 179 -3.19 -10.26 15.76
C TRP A 179 -2.52 -10.22 17.12
N LEU A 180 -1.25 -10.64 17.19
CA LEU A 180 -0.50 -10.67 18.45
C LEU A 180 -0.29 -9.25 19.00
N GLU A 181 0.04 -8.32 18.13
CA GLU A 181 0.24 -6.90 18.43
C GLU A 181 -1.08 -6.22 18.83
N ALA A 182 -2.16 -6.43 18.07
CA ALA A 182 -3.48 -5.88 18.37
C ALA A 182 -4.00 -6.38 19.72
N ARG A 183 -3.80 -7.68 20.02
CA ARG A 183 -4.18 -8.28 21.30
C ARG A 183 -3.37 -7.68 22.46
N ALA A 184 -2.05 -7.54 22.30
CA ALA A 184 -1.19 -6.95 23.32
C ALA A 184 -1.56 -5.49 23.58
N THR A 185 -1.80 -4.69 22.52
CA THR A 185 -2.23 -3.30 22.61
C THR A 185 -3.57 -3.17 23.33
N ALA A 186 -4.53 -4.05 23.02
CA ALA A 186 -5.83 -4.05 23.69
C ALA A 186 -5.73 -4.42 25.18
N GLN A 187 -4.89 -5.40 25.53
CA GLN A 187 -4.67 -5.83 26.91
C GLN A 187 -3.94 -4.81 27.76
N SER A 188 -2.96 -4.12 27.18
CA SER A 188 -2.20 -3.06 27.86
C SER A 188 -2.96 -1.74 27.97
N ASN A 189 -4.11 -1.63 27.29
CA ASN A 189 -4.89 -0.39 27.22
C ASN A 189 -4.08 0.79 26.65
N SER A 190 -3.15 0.51 25.75
CA SER A 190 -2.28 1.48 25.09
C SER A 190 -2.97 2.09 23.86
N ASN A 191 -2.53 3.29 23.49
CA ASN A 191 -2.98 3.92 22.25
C ASN A 191 -2.46 3.16 21.03
N THR A 192 -3.28 3.10 19.99
CA THR A 192 -2.90 2.65 18.67
C THR A 192 -2.21 3.76 17.87
N MET A 193 -1.58 3.43 16.77
CA MET A 193 -0.99 4.41 15.83
C MET A 193 -2.04 5.36 15.22
N ALA A 194 -3.34 4.99 15.26
CA ALA A 194 -4.43 5.87 14.84
C ALA A 194 -4.78 6.98 15.85
N GLY A 195 -4.06 7.06 16.97
CA GLY A 195 -4.18 8.15 17.94
C GLY A 195 -5.24 7.96 19.03
N GLY A 196 -5.75 6.74 19.23
CA GLY A 196 -6.72 6.44 20.29
C GLY A 196 -6.62 4.99 20.75
N LEU A 197 -7.45 4.61 21.72
CA LEU A 197 -7.53 3.23 22.19
C LEU A 197 -8.06 2.29 21.09
N PRO A 198 -7.73 0.99 21.17
CA PRO A 198 -8.24 -0.03 20.25
C PRO A 198 -9.76 -0.04 20.17
N THR A 199 -10.29 -0.22 18.96
CA THR A 199 -11.72 -0.43 18.70
C THR A 199 -12.05 -1.91 18.60
N LEU A 200 -13.31 -2.26 18.81
CA LEU A 200 -13.79 -3.63 18.54
C LEU A 200 -13.60 -4.01 17.06
N THR A 201 -13.82 -3.07 16.15
CA THR A 201 -13.63 -3.29 14.71
C THR A 201 -12.18 -3.63 14.37
N GLY A 202 -11.21 -2.83 14.83
CA GLY A 202 -9.79 -3.10 14.58
C GLY A 202 -9.35 -4.44 15.15
N THR A 203 -9.74 -4.74 16.39
CA THR A 203 -9.42 -6.02 17.03
C THR A 203 -10.05 -7.22 16.32
N ALA A 204 -11.31 -7.08 15.86
CA ALA A 204 -11.99 -8.14 15.12
C ALA A 204 -11.34 -8.41 13.76
N LEU A 205 -10.94 -7.37 13.03
CA LEU A 205 -10.22 -7.51 11.75
C LEU A 205 -8.85 -8.17 11.93
N ALA A 206 -8.10 -7.80 12.95
CA ALA A 206 -6.82 -8.43 13.26
C ALA A 206 -6.98 -9.93 13.59
N LYS A 207 -8.03 -10.30 14.37
CA LYS A 207 -8.33 -11.70 14.65
C LYS A 207 -8.77 -12.47 13.41
N LEU A 208 -9.61 -11.86 12.57
CA LEU A 208 -10.05 -12.46 11.32
C LEU A 208 -8.87 -12.72 10.38
N SER A 209 -7.92 -11.77 10.28
CA SER A 209 -6.68 -11.96 9.50
C SER A 209 -5.92 -13.18 9.97
N TRP A 210 -5.74 -13.35 11.28
CA TRP A 210 -5.11 -14.53 11.86
C TRP A 210 -5.83 -15.82 11.45
N ASP A 211 -7.15 -15.87 11.61
CA ASP A 211 -7.92 -17.10 11.34
C ASP A 211 -7.85 -17.48 9.85
N VAL A 212 -8.01 -16.50 8.95
CA VAL A 212 -7.90 -16.72 7.50
C VAL A 212 -6.53 -17.23 7.11
N LEU A 213 -5.47 -16.65 7.66
CA LEU A 213 -4.10 -17.08 7.36
C LEU A 213 -3.80 -18.45 7.93
N TRP A 214 -4.24 -18.74 9.17
CA TRP A 214 -4.02 -20.02 9.80
C TRP A 214 -4.62 -21.17 8.99
N ASP A 215 -5.78 -20.95 8.41
CA ASP A 215 -6.49 -21.96 7.63
C ASP A 215 -6.01 -22.10 6.18
N ASN A 216 -5.43 -21.02 5.58
CA ASN A 216 -5.22 -20.97 4.13
C ASN A 216 -3.79 -20.66 3.68
N ALA A 217 -2.89 -20.19 4.56
CA ALA A 217 -1.58 -19.68 4.13
C ALA A 217 -0.72 -20.73 3.42
N LEU A 218 -0.69 -21.97 3.93
CA LEU A 218 0.10 -23.04 3.30
C LEU A 218 -0.42 -23.35 1.90
N GLN A 219 -1.74 -23.46 1.74
CA GLN A 219 -2.37 -23.70 0.44
C GLN A 219 -2.06 -22.56 -0.55
N ALA A 220 -2.09 -21.32 -0.11
CA ALA A 220 -1.77 -20.16 -0.93
C ALA A 220 -0.31 -20.18 -1.39
N VAL A 221 0.63 -20.51 -0.49
CA VAL A 221 2.06 -20.63 -0.80
C VAL A 221 2.32 -21.76 -1.79
N ASP A 222 1.70 -22.92 -1.61
CA ASP A 222 1.84 -24.05 -2.53
C ASP A 222 1.27 -23.71 -3.92
N ALA A 223 0.09 -23.07 -3.98
CA ALA A 223 -0.49 -22.63 -5.24
C ALA A 223 0.40 -21.64 -6.02
N VAL A 224 1.12 -20.76 -5.34
CA VAL A 224 2.07 -19.83 -5.98
C VAL A 224 3.33 -20.57 -6.46
N ARG A 225 3.78 -21.60 -5.76
CA ARG A 225 4.91 -22.45 -6.20
C ARG A 225 4.59 -23.25 -7.45
N ASP A 226 3.37 -23.80 -7.54
CA ASP A 226 2.92 -24.65 -8.65
C ASP A 226 2.65 -23.86 -9.94
N THR A 227 2.51 -22.54 -9.89
CA THR A 227 2.32 -21.68 -11.07
C THR A 227 3.63 -21.31 -11.78
N ARG A 228 4.77 -21.78 -11.31
CA ARG A 228 6.11 -21.58 -11.87
C ARG A 228 6.69 -22.85 -12.42
#